data_1dcdc86271e80543c20104957674fb52
#
_entry.id   1dcdc86271e80543c20104957674fb52
#
_cell.length_a   1.000
_cell.length_b   1.000
_cell.length_c   1.000
_cell.angle_alpha   90.00
_cell.angle_beta   90.00
_cell.angle_gamma   90.00
#
_symmetry.space_group_name_H-M   'P 1'
#
loop_
_entity.id
_entity.type
_entity.pdbx_description
1 polymer ?
#
loop_
_entity_poly.entity_id
_entity_poly.type
_entity_poly.pdbx_seq_one_letter_code
_entity_poly.pdbx_strand_id
1 'polypeptide(L)'
;MSTVAYSQTNNLTGSPYSLFGLGVQSNSNIGRNSALGNGGLALGSDRMINNLNPASFATIPKSSFLFDIGFLGELNTVSNNNRDENRIAANFSNLALAFSVNDKSGMGISIVPFTDVGYALIGIESNVEGSQDNFVSNITGSGGLNDLRLNYGYQLYDGFRIGVRTSFLFGTIAENEQVLIGDTFLNIDEDNFYNGFRFGVGFQYDINNKYTIGFTTDLPTRLDGTKDRFITKTLDAILTEEVNESGLDINTFKLPMEIGLGIGAKPISGLTVNMDYKRNLWGNTDQRDNIGQFTDQSIFSIGAQYRAREIGLKYWQNIEFRAGFNYDSGYLKVNNQTIDNYSFSVGLGIPISNRGSSMLNISYNSGRRGVVEGILVEENFSLININLSLKDIWFRKIKFN
;
A
#
# COMPACT_ATOMS: atom_id res chain seq x y z
N MET A 1 -10.12 -34.27 -15.64
CA MET A 1 -9.38 -32.99 -15.66
C MET A 1 -10.41 -31.89 -15.43
N SER A 2 -10.49 -31.38 -14.20
CA SER A 2 -11.33 -30.22 -13.87
C SER A 2 -10.54 -28.97 -14.27
N THR A 3 -11.01 -28.26 -15.28
CA THR A 3 -10.52 -26.93 -15.62
C THR A 3 -11.00 -25.97 -14.53
N VAL A 4 -10.08 -25.49 -13.71
CA VAL A 4 -10.33 -24.38 -12.80
C VAL A 4 -10.49 -23.13 -13.67
N ALA A 5 -11.71 -22.63 -13.79
CA ALA A 5 -11.97 -21.36 -14.47
C ALA A 5 -11.54 -20.24 -13.48
N TYR A 6 -10.47 -19.56 -13.78
CA TYR A 6 -10.12 -18.32 -13.09
C TYR A 6 -10.99 -17.20 -13.65
N SER A 7 -11.90 -16.68 -12.86
CA SER A 7 -12.56 -15.42 -13.16
C SER A 7 -11.53 -14.30 -13.02
N GLN A 8 -11.17 -13.62 -14.10
CA GLN A 8 -10.41 -12.39 -14.05
C GLN A 8 -11.36 -11.28 -13.54
N THR A 9 -11.34 -11.03 -12.24
CA THR A 9 -11.95 -9.86 -11.66
C THR A 9 -10.92 -8.73 -11.67
N ASN A 10 -11.34 -7.48 -11.91
CA ASN A 10 -10.47 -6.29 -11.80
C ASN A 10 -10.13 -5.96 -10.34
N ASN A 11 -10.09 -6.93 -9.46
CA ASN A 11 -9.83 -6.76 -8.04
C ASN A 11 -8.34 -6.46 -7.82
N LEU A 12 -8.09 -5.39 -7.07
CA LEU A 12 -6.74 -4.97 -6.71
C LEU A 12 -6.17 -5.78 -5.54
N THR A 13 -7.03 -6.46 -4.78
CA THR A 13 -6.66 -7.39 -3.69
C THR A 13 -7.64 -8.56 -3.63
N GLY A 14 -7.20 -9.67 -3.04
CA GLY A 14 -8.04 -10.83 -2.73
C GLY A 14 -8.62 -10.82 -1.31
N SER A 15 -8.42 -9.76 -0.53
CA SER A 15 -8.78 -9.70 0.88
C SER A 15 -10.27 -9.41 1.11
N PRO A 16 -11.04 -10.27 1.81
CA PRO A 16 -12.40 -9.96 2.25
C PRO A 16 -12.47 -8.77 3.21
N TYR A 17 -11.40 -8.48 3.94
CA TYR A 17 -11.33 -7.32 4.82
C TYR A 17 -11.32 -5.99 4.07
N SER A 18 -11.19 -6.01 2.75
CA SER A 18 -11.33 -4.82 1.90
C SER A 18 -12.77 -4.29 1.81
N LEU A 19 -13.75 -5.01 2.35
CA LEU A 19 -15.13 -4.56 2.53
C LEU A 19 -15.22 -3.34 3.48
N PHE A 20 -14.30 -3.20 4.43
CA PHE A 20 -14.39 -2.19 5.48
C PHE A 20 -13.74 -0.87 5.07
N GLY A 21 -14.46 0.22 5.28
CA GLY A 21 -13.99 1.59 5.10
C GLY A 21 -13.59 1.89 3.66
N LEU A 22 -12.31 2.22 3.46
CA LEU A 22 -11.75 2.51 2.12
C LEU A 22 -11.01 1.32 1.51
N GLY A 23 -11.17 0.12 2.05
CA GLY A 23 -10.40 -1.06 1.68
C GLY A 23 -9.21 -1.34 2.60
N VAL A 24 -8.40 -2.33 2.24
CA VAL A 24 -7.17 -2.65 2.97
C VAL A 24 -6.04 -1.72 2.53
N GLN A 25 -5.16 -1.37 3.49
CA GLN A 25 -3.96 -0.60 3.15
C GLN A 25 -3.08 -1.39 2.18
N SER A 26 -2.68 -0.73 1.09
CA SER A 26 -1.84 -1.36 0.09
C SER A 26 -0.42 -1.63 0.62
N ASN A 27 0.10 -2.81 0.30
CA ASN A 27 1.49 -3.19 0.61
C ASN A 27 2.49 -2.70 -0.45
N SER A 28 2.14 -1.70 -1.22
CA SER A 28 2.96 -1.15 -2.27
C SER A 28 4.11 -0.33 -1.71
N ASN A 29 5.34 -0.73 -2.05
CA ASN A 29 6.56 -0.06 -1.61
C ASN A 29 7.53 0.09 -2.78
N ILE A 30 8.25 1.22 -2.80
CA ILE A 30 9.23 1.53 -3.83
C ILE A 30 10.53 0.77 -3.59
N GLY A 31 11.06 0.19 -4.64
CA GLY A 31 12.38 -0.39 -4.71
C GLY A 31 12.61 -1.52 -3.70
N ARG A 32 13.53 -1.30 -2.75
CA ARG A 32 14.00 -2.33 -1.81
C ARG A 32 13.10 -2.55 -0.58
N ASN A 33 12.23 -1.59 -0.26
CA ASN A 33 11.57 -1.52 1.06
C ASN A 33 10.61 -2.69 1.30
N SER A 34 9.98 -3.24 0.26
CA SER A 34 9.13 -4.43 0.36
C SER A 34 9.88 -5.66 0.87
N ALA A 35 11.17 -5.80 0.53
CA ALA A 35 12.03 -6.88 1.01
C ALA A 35 12.63 -6.63 2.41
N LEU A 36 12.42 -5.45 2.99
CA LEU A 36 12.93 -5.03 4.30
C LEU A 36 11.81 -4.93 5.35
N GLY A 37 10.82 -5.81 5.26
CA GLY A 37 9.66 -5.80 6.15
C GLY A 37 8.81 -4.55 6.01
N ASN A 38 8.73 -3.95 4.82
CA ASN A 38 8.05 -2.68 4.55
C ASN A 38 8.60 -1.48 5.35
N GLY A 39 9.85 -1.59 5.84
CA GLY A 39 10.53 -0.58 6.63
C GLY A 39 11.59 0.20 5.85
N GLY A 40 12.21 1.19 6.52
CA GLY A 40 13.29 2.00 5.98
C GLY A 40 13.16 3.51 6.21
N LEU A 41 12.48 3.95 7.29
CA LEU A 41 12.30 5.37 7.63
C LEU A 41 13.62 6.12 7.82
N ALA A 42 14.66 5.42 8.31
CA ALA A 42 15.99 5.96 8.50
C ALA A 42 16.94 5.75 7.31
N LEU A 43 16.48 5.06 6.24
CA LEU A 43 17.34 4.70 5.12
C LEU A 43 17.35 5.81 4.06
N GLY A 44 18.52 6.31 3.72
CA GLY A 44 18.78 7.07 2.50
C GLY A 44 19.27 6.14 1.37
N SER A 45 19.28 6.63 0.15
CA SER A 45 19.88 5.92 -0.99
C SER A 45 20.33 6.89 -2.06
N ASP A 46 21.48 6.55 -2.63
CA ASP A 46 22.06 7.24 -3.78
C ASP A 46 21.63 6.62 -5.13
N ARG A 47 20.86 5.52 -5.09
CA ARG A 47 20.50 4.71 -6.28
C ARG A 47 19.03 4.37 -6.41
N MET A 48 18.27 4.43 -5.31
CA MET A 48 16.86 4.04 -5.25
C MET A 48 16.06 5.12 -4.53
N ILE A 49 14.83 5.30 -4.94
CA ILE A 49 13.89 6.22 -4.28
C ILE A 49 13.41 5.57 -2.98
N ASN A 50 13.43 6.32 -1.88
CA ASN A 50 12.76 5.95 -0.64
C ASN A 50 11.68 6.98 -0.32
N ASN A 51 10.41 6.61 -0.54
CA ASN A 51 9.25 7.49 -0.30
C ASN A 51 8.67 7.35 1.11
N LEU A 52 9.25 6.53 1.98
CA LEU A 52 8.77 6.37 3.37
C LEU A 52 9.07 7.62 4.21
N ASN A 53 10.21 8.28 3.95
CA ASN A 53 10.60 9.50 4.66
C ASN A 53 11.00 10.59 3.64
N PRO A 54 10.31 11.74 3.59
CA PRO A 54 10.64 12.81 2.64
C PRO A 54 12.05 13.40 2.84
N ALA A 55 12.64 13.32 4.03
CA ALA A 55 14.01 13.75 4.27
C ALA A 55 15.05 12.93 3.47
N SER A 56 14.71 11.69 3.09
CA SER A 56 15.59 10.83 2.28
C SER A 56 15.91 11.39 0.91
N PHE A 57 15.06 12.26 0.35
CA PHE A 57 15.30 12.90 -0.95
C PHE A 57 16.52 13.82 -0.94
N ALA A 58 16.93 14.34 0.21
CA ALA A 58 18.19 15.08 0.36
C ALA A 58 19.45 14.21 0.13
N THR A 59 19.32 12.86 0.11
CA THR A 59 20.44 11.96 -0.17
C THR A 59 20.66 11.69 -1.65
N ILE A 60 19.82 12.21 -2.54
CA ILE A 60 19.94 12.03 -3.98
C ILE A 60 21.19 12.77 -4.45
N PRO A 61 22.14 12.09 -5.11
CA PRO A 61 23.40 12.71 -5.52
C PRO A 61 23.16 13.82 -6.56
N LYS A 62 24.03 14.83 -6.51
CA LYS A 62 24.03 15.95 -7.47
C LYS A 62 23.91 15.47 -8.90
N SER A 63 23.09 16.20 -9.69
CA SER A 63 22.83 15.93 -11.11
C SER A 63 22.32 14.52 -11.40
N SER A 64 21.78 13.82 -10.40
CA SER A 64 21.17 12.50 -10.58
C SER A 64 19.67 12.60 -10.81
N PHE A 65 19.20 11.71 -11.66
CA PHE A 65 17.80 11.42 -11.91
C PHE A 65 17.53 9.95 -11.57
N LEU A 66 16.50 9.69 -10.82
CA LEU A 66 16.04 8.37 -10.44
C LEU A 66 14.65 8.13 -10.98
N PHE A 67 14.43 6.95 -11.51
CA PHE A 67 13.13 6.46 -11.94
C PHE A 67 12.87 5.10 -11.30
N ASP A 68 11.65 4.87 -10.85
CA ASP A 68 11.26 3.56 -10.31
C ASP A 68 9.86 3.20 -10.79
N ILE A 69 9.70 1.98 -11.26
CA ILE A 69 8.41 1.39 -11.62
C ILE A 69 8.32 0.00 -11.03
N GLY A 70 7.17 -0.34 -10.48
CA GLY A 70 6.96 -1.60 -9.81
C GLY A 70 5.59 -2.22 -10.07
N PHE A 71 5.56 -3.54 -9.95
CA PHE A 71 4.36 -4.37 -10.05
C PHE A 71 4.28 -5.30 -8.85
N LEU A 72 3.05 -5.54 -8.40
CA LEU A 72 2.70 -6.41 -7.29
C LEU A 72 1.76 -7.50 -7.78
N GLY A 73 2.09 -8.75 -7.49
CA GLY A 73 1.18 -9.90 -7.60
C GLY A 73 0.85 -10.43 -6.21
N GLU A 74 -0.41 -10.75 -5.97
CA GLU A 74 -0.94 -11.31 -4.73
C GLU A 74 -1.55 -12.68 -4.98
N LEU A 75 -1.17 -13.66 -4.17
CA LEU A 75 -1.82 -14.95 -4.02
C LEU A 75 -2.34 -15.01 -2.59
N ASN A 76 -3.64 -15.12 -2.40
CA ASN A 76 -4.28 -15.11 -1.09
C ASN A 76 -5.14 -16.36 -0.92
N THR A 77 -4.91 -17.13 0.15
CA THR A 77 -5.78 -18.22 0.57
C THR A 77 -6.60 -17.73 1.74
N VAL A 78 -7.90 -17.60 1.52
CA VAL A 78 -8.88 -17.18 2.52
C VAL A 78 -9.52 -18.43 3.11
N SER A 79 -9.39 -18.60 4.42
CA SER A 79 -9.90 -19.76 5.17
C SER A 79 -10.98 -19.33 6.13
N ASN A 80 -12.08 -20.08 6.15
CA ASN A 80 -13.10 -20.04 7.19
C ASN A 80 -13.28 -21.45 7.82
N ASN A 81 -14.22 -21.61 8.76
CA ASN A 81 -14.45 -22.90 9.43
C ASN A 81 -14.78 -24.06 8.47
N ASN A 82 -15.21 -23.79 7.25
CA ASN A 82 -15.77 -24.82 6.36
C ASN A 82 -15.03 -24.96 5.03
N ARG A 83 -14.31 -23.95 4.57
CA ARG A 83 -13.72 -23.89 3.21
C ARG A 83 -12.48 -23.03 3.17
N ASP A 84 -11.59 -23.37 2.23
CA ASP A 84 -10.48 -22.55 1.77
C ASP A 84 -10.76 -22.08 0.35
N GLU A 85 -10.51 -20.81 0.08
CA GLU A 85 -10.66 -20.18 -1.23
C GLU A 85 -9.34 -19.51 -1.64
N ASN A 86 -8.87 -19.80 -2.84
CA ASN A 86 -7.68 -19.17 -3.40
C ASN A 86 -8.08 -18.00 -4.31
N ARG A 87 -7.48 -16.86 -4.08
CA ARG A 87 -7.69 -15.62 -4.84
C ARG A 87 -6.37 -15.11 -5.38
N ILE A 88 -6.42 -14.55 -6.59
CA ILE A 88 -5.26 -13.96 -7.27
C ILE A 88 -5.62 -12.53 -7.63
N ALA A 89 -4.74 -11.61 -7.29
CA ALA A 89 -4.84 -10.22 -7.67
C ALA A 89 -3.50 -9.71 -8.21
N ALA A 90 -3.53 -8.66 -9.00
CA ALA A 90 -2.34 -7.98 -9.48
C ALA A 90 -2.61 -6.48 -9.56
N ASN A 91 -1.61 -5.70 -9.17
CA ASN A 91 -1.66 -4.26 -9.21
C ASN A 91 -0.30 -3.69 -9.61
N PHE A 92 -0.26 -2.41 -10.03
CA PHE A 92 0.99 -1.71 -10.03
C PHE A 92 1.41 -1.45 -8.56
N SER A 93 2.71 -1.43 -8.30
CA SER A 93 3.23 -1.12 -6.96
C SER A 93 3.56 0.36 -6.83
N ASN A 94 4.17 0.93 -7.85
CA ASN A 94 4.57 2.33 -7.86
C ASN A 94 5.01 2.79 -9.26
N LEU A 95 4.91 4.09 -9.46
CA LEU A 95 5.63 4.84 -10.48
C LEU A 95 6.23 6.07 -9.80
N ALA A 96 7.55 6.24 -9.87
CA ALA A 96 8.23 7.32 -9.16
C ALA A 96 9.37 7.92 -9.98
N LEU A 97 9.52 9.24 -9.84
CA LEU A 97 10.60 10.05 -10.40
C LEU A 97 11.21 10.86 -9.27
N ALA A 98 12.54 10.95 -9.24
CA ALA A 98 13.22 11.82 -8.28
C ALA A 98 14.52 12.38 -8.87
N PHE A 99 14.90 13.57 -8.44
CA PHE A 99 16.11 14.23 -8.91
C PHE A 99 16.68 15.18 -7.86
N SER A 100 17.97 15.45 -7.99
CA SER A 100 18.61 16.49 -7.17
C SER A 100 18.26 17.86 -7.70
N VAL A 101 17.83 18.76 -6.83
CA VAL A 101 17.60 20.18 -7.14
C VAL A 101 18.93 20.96 -7.04
N ASN A 102 19.70 20.67 -6.03
CA ASN A 102 21.05 21.19 -5.81
C ASN A 102 21.89 20.21 -4.97
N ASP A 103 23.06 20.65 -4.48
CA ASP A 103 23.97 19.77 -3.72
C ASP A 103 23.43 19.33 -2.36
N LYS A 104 22.37 19.99 -1.85
CA LYS A 104 21.80 19.75 -0.52
C LYS A 104 20.32 19.34 -0.58
N SER A 105 19.70 19.34 -1.75
CA SER A 105 18.27 19.07 -1.85
C SER A 105 17.91 18.21 -3.04
N GLY A 106 16.88 17.40 -2.85
CA GLY A 106 16.24 16.64 -3.88
C GLY A 106 14.73 16.67 -3.74
N MET A 107 14.05 16.40 -4.83
CA MET A 107 12.61 16.27 -4.87
C MET A 107 12.19 15.09 -5.73
N GLY A 108 10.96 14.65 -5.54
CA GLY A 108 10.39 13.61 -6.38
C GLY A 108 8.88 13.57 -6.32
N ILE A 109 8.33 13.02 -7.38
CA ILE A 109 6.91 12.74 -7.52
C ILE A 109 6.71 11.24 -7.63
N SER A 110 5.70 10.71 -7.00
CA SER A 110 5.37 9.28 -7.09
C SER A 110 3.86 9.08 -7.02
N ILE A 111 3.37 8.08 -7.74
CA ILE A 111 2.04 7.54 -7.56
C ILE A 111 2.17 6.11 -7.03
N VAL A 112 1.46 5.83 -5.93
CA VAL A 112 1.42 4.52 -5.28
C VAL A 112 -0.01 4.19 -4.90
N PRO A 113 -0.46 2.93 -4.95
CA PRO A 113 -1.72 2.54 -4.33
C PRO A 113 -1.73 2.88 -2.83
N PHE A 114 -2.82 3.43 -2.36
CA PHE A 114 -3.02 3.78 -0.95
C PHE A 114 -3.88 2.73 -0.25
N THR A 115 -5.02 2.38 -0.86
CA THR A 115 -5.87 1.27 -0.44
C THR A 115 -6.31 0.46 -1.64
N ASP A 116 -6.59 -0.82 -1.41
CA ASP A 116 -7.06 -1.77 -2.42
C ASP A 116 -8.39 -2.38 -1.96
N VAL A 117 -9.37 -2.45 -2.88
CA VAL A 117 -10.67 -3.07 -2.68
C VAL A 117 -10.85 -4.22 -3.67
N GLY A 118 -11.31 -5.36 -3.15
CA GLY A 118 -11.56 -6.54 -3.98
C GLY A 118 -12.26 -7.64 -3.17
N TYR A 119 -13.58 -7.55 -3.00
CA TYR A 119 -14.35 -8.54 -2.28
C TYR A 119 -15.54 -9.04 -3.08
N ALA A 120 -16.01 -10.24 -2.74
CA ALA A 120 -17.25 -10.81 -3.22
C ALA A 120 -17.91 -11.58 -2.07
N LEU A 121 -19.13 -11.20 -1.75
CA LEU A 121 -20.00 -11.84 -0.78
C LEU A 121 -21.19 -12.42 -1.55
N ILE A 122 -21.25 -13.74 -1.68
CA ILE A 122 -22.19 -14.42 -2.55
C ILE A 122 -23.16 -15.25 -1.72
N GLY A 123 -24.46 -15.12 -2.06
CA GLY A 123 -25.51 -15.93 -1.45
C GLY A 123 -25.82 -15.52 0.00
N ILE A 124 -25.79 -14.22 0.30
CA ILE A 124 -26.19 -13.71 1.62
C ILE A 124 -27.70 -13.80 1.72
N GLU A 125 -28.19 -14.64 2.62
CA GLU A 125 -29.61 -14.73 2.93
C GLU A 125 -29.98 -13.71 4.01
N SER A 126 -31.00 -12.91 3.74
CA SER A 126 -31.55 -11.91 4.65
C SER A 126 -33.08 -11.96 4.62
N ASN A 127 -33.72 -11.52 5.71
CA ASN A 127 -35.15 -11.45 5.82
C ASN A 127 -35.67 -10.05 5.48
N VAL A 128 -36.76 -9.96 4.78
CA VAL A 128 -37.48 -8.68 4.61
C VAL A 128 -38.11 -8.31 5.95
N GLU A 129 -37.70 -7.16 6.51
CA GLU A 129 -38.22 -6.70 7.81
C GLU A 129 -39.72 -6.59 7.81
N GLY A 130 -40.38 -7.25 8.78
CA GLY A 130 -41.84 -7.29 8.88
C GLY A 130 -42.56 -8.32 7.98
N SER A 131 -41.81 -9.17 7.28
CA SER A 131 -42.32 -10.27 6.41
C SER A 131 -41.70 -11.60 6.82
N GLN A 132 -42.24 -12.70 6.28
CA GLN A 132 -41.64 -14.05 6.30
C GLN A 132 -40.81 -14.33 5.03
N ASP A 133 -40.73 -13.37 4.12
CA ASP A 133 -40.02 -13.53 2.87
C ASP A 133 -38.52 -13.33 3.08
N ASN A 134 -37.75 -14.22 2.49
CA ASN A 134 -36.28 -14.14 2.47
C ASN A 134 -35.83 -13.62 1.09
N PHE A 135 -34.74 -12.91 1.07
CA PHE A 135 -34.05 -12.57 -0.17
C PHE A 135 -32.56 -12.99 -0.13
N VAL A 136 -32.02 -13.17 -1.31
CA VAL A 136 -30.59 -13.49 -1.47
C VAL A 136 -29.92 -12.30 -2.13
N SER A 137 -28.80 -11.84 -1.55
CA SER A 137 -27.98 -10.82 -2.16
C SER A 137 -26.57 -11.33 -2.46
N ASN A 138 -26.03 -10.80 -3.58
CA ASN A 138 -24.62 -10.94 -3.96
C ASN A 138 -24.03 -9.53 -4.00
N ILE A 139 -23.00 -9.29 -3.20
CA ILE A 139 -22.36 -7.98 -3.10
C ILE A 139 -20.90 -8.12 -3.55
N THR A 140 -20.50 -7.32 -4.52
CA THR A 140 -19.10 -7.28 -4.98
C THR A 140 -18.58 -5.87 -4.92
N GLY A 141 -17.34 -5.72 -4.45
CA GLY A 141 -16.65 -4.43 -4.42
C GLY A 141 -15.30 -4.49 -5.11
N SER A 142 -14.92 -3.41 -5.77
CA SER A 142 -13.64 -3.27 -6.47
C SER A 142 -13.14 -1.83 -6.47
N GLY A 143 -11.84 -1.65 -6.81
CA GLY A 143 -11.23 -0.33 -6.87
C GLY A 143 -10.30 -0.04 -5.71
N GLY A 144 -10.28 1.21 -5.24
CA GLY A 144 -9.41 1.67 -4.18
C GLY A 144 -8.90 3.09 -4.41
N LEU A 145 -8.02 3.53 -3.55
CA LEU A 145 -7.45 4.87 -3.60
C LEU A 145 -5.98 4.83 -3.99
N ASN A 146 -5.55 5.87 -4.69
CA ASN A 146 -4.15 6.14 -5.04
C ASN A 146 -3.64 7.37 -4.29
N ASP A 147 -2.34 7.42 -4.09
CA ASP A 147 -1.63 8.52 -3.45
C ASP A 147 -0.60 9.10 -4.43
N LEU A 148 -0.88 10.29 -4.95
CA LEU A 148 0.06 11.09 -5.72
C LEU A 148 0.86 11.96 -4.77
N ARG A 149 2.14 11.61 -4.56
CA ARG A 149 3.05 12.23 -3.58
C ARG A 149 4.04 13.16 -4.25
N LEU A 150 4.16 14.34 -3.72
CA LEU A 150 5.27 15.25 -3.97
C LEU A 150 6.12 15.31 -2.70
N ASN A 151 7.40 14.93 -2.81
CA ASN A 151 8.35 14.96 -1.72
C ASN A 151 9.48 15.95 -2.02
N TYR A 152 9.89 16.69 -1.01
CA TYR A 152 11.07 17.54 -1.06
C TYR A 152 11.91 17.32 0.20
N GLY A 153 13.21 17.06 0.02
CA GLY A 153 14.17 16.87 1.10
C GLY A 153 15.30 17.90 1.00
N TYR A 154 15.73 18.40 2.15
CA TYR A 154 16.81 19.36 2.28
C TYR A 154 17.80 18.98 3.41
N GLN A 155 19.11 19.01 3.10
CA GLN A 155 20.15 18.83 4.10
C GLN A 155 20.45 20.18 4.75
N LEU A 156 19.99 20.34 5.98
CA LEU A 156 20.14 21.61 6.73
C LEU A 156 21.60 21.82 7.13
N TYR A 157 22.23 20.78 7.68
CA TYR A 157 23.67 20.72 7.98
C TYR A 157 24.13 19.26 7.87
N ASP A 158 25.44 19.03 7.99
CA ASP A 158 26.00 17.69 7.79
C ASP A 158 25.37 16.67 8.74
N GLY A 159 24.84 15.60 8.15
CA GLY A 159 24.15 14.54 8.86
C GLY A 159 22.68 14.83 9.21
N PHE A 160 22.19 16.08 9.11
CA PHE A 160 20.80 16.38 9.43
C PHE A 160 20.00 16.81 8.20
N ARG A 161 18.95 16.07 7.93
CA ARG A 161 18.04 16.24 6.79
C ARG A 161 16.61 16.41 7.27
N ILE A 162 15.90 17.33 6.62
CA ILE A 162 14.47 17.56 6.81
C ILE A 162 13.76 17.36 5.49
N GLY A 163 12.49 17.05 5.53
CA GLY A 163 11.68 16.90 4.32
C GLY A 163 10.22 17.18 4.56
N VAL A 164 9.54 17.54 3.49
CA VAL A 164 8.09 17.75 3.45
C VAL A 164 7.48 16.88 2.37
N ARG A 165 6.27 16.42 2.62
CA ARG A 165 5.44 15.65 1.72
C ARG A 165 4.10 16.31 1.55
N THR A 166 3.63 16.38 0.32
CA THR A 166 2.24 16.66 -0.02
C THR A 166 1.70 15.48 -0.81
N SER A 167 0.61 14.91 -0.36
CA SER A 167 -0.10 13.80 -0.99
C SER A 167 -1.46 14.27 -1.47
N PHE A 168 -1.82 13.93 -2.69
CA PHE A 168 -3.19 14.00 -3.18
C PHE A 168 -3.74 12.59 -3.27
N LEU A 169 -4.65 12.26 -2.37
CA LEU A 169 -5.35 10.99 -2.30
C LEU A 169 -6.57 11.07 -3.18
N PHE A 170 -6.78 10.08 -4.04
CA PHE A 170 -7.93 10.04 -4.95
C PHE A 170 -8.23 8.62 -5.39
N GLY A 171 -9.49 8.34 -5.70
CA GLY A 171 -9.88 7.03 -6.25
C GLY A 171 -11.37 6.80 -6.19
N THR A 172 -11.76 5.63 -6.69
CA THR A 172 -13.15 5.17 -6.76
C THR A 172 -13.26 3.79 -6.14
N ILE A 173 -14.29 3.60 -5.34
CA ILE A 173 -14.71 2.29 -4.83
C ILE A 173 -16.08 2.02 -5.44
N ALA A 174 -16.10 1.03 -6.33
CA ALA A 174 -17.31 0.55 -6.99
C ALA A 174 -17.90 -0.62 -6.19
N GLU A 175 -19.19 -0.57 -5.91
CA GLU A 175 -19.96 -1.65 -5.30
C GLU A 175 -21.13 -2.01 -6.20
N ASN A 176 -21.31 -3.31 -6.43
CA ASN A 176 -22.48 -3.85 -7.11
C ASN A 176 -23.20 -4.82 -6.18
N GLU A 177 -24.47 -4.54 -5.90
CA GLU A 177 -25.34 -5.44 -5.15
C GLU A 177 -26.47 -5.96 -6.04
N GLN A 178 -26.59 -7.27 -6.10
CA GLN A 178 -27.64 -7.99 -6.82
C GLN A 178 -28.56 -8.65 -5.82
N VAL A 179 -29.83 -8.26 -5.80
CA VAL A 179 -30.83 -8.75 -4.85
C VAL A 179 -31.93 -9.51 -5.60
N LEU A 180 -32.20 -10.73 -5.16
CA LEU A 180 -33.31 -11.55 -5.67
C LEU A 180 -34.38 -11.72 -4.59
N ILE A 181 -35.58 -11.19 -4.84
CA ILE A 181 -36.76 -11.28 -3.96
C ILE A 181 -37.89 -11.88 -4.76
N GLY A 182 -38.25 -13.16 -4.52
CA GLY A 182 -39.20 -13.87 -5.34
C GLY A 182 -38.80 -13.88 -6.82
N ASP A 183 -39.64 -13.34 -7.70
CA ASP A 183 -39.40 -13.22 -9.14
C ASP A 183 -38.79 -11.84 -9.53
N THR A 184 -38.52 -10.99 -8.55
CA THR A 184 -37.96 -9.66 -8.78
C THR A 184 -36.43 -9.68 -8.59
N PHE A 185 -35.73 -9.22 -9.61
CA PHE A 185 -34.28 -8.99 -9.56
C PHE A 185 -33.98 -7.50 -9.49
N LEU A 186 -33.23 -7.09 -8.49
CA LEU A 186 -32.76 -5.72 -8.31
C LEU A 186 -31.25 -5.69 -8.44
N ASN A 187 -30.73 -4.76 -9.25
CA ASN A 187 -29.30 -4.48 -9.38
C ASN A 187 -29.03 -3.05 -8.92
N ILE A 188 -28.14 -2.91 -7.95
CA ILE A 188 -27.72 -1.64 -7.35
C ILE A 188 -26.25 -1.46 -7.67
N ASP A 189 -25.91 -0.44 -8.44
CA ASP A 189 -24.55 -0.03 -8.76
C ASP A 189 -24.26 1.28 -8.02
N GLU A 190 -23.21 1.29 -7.21
CA GLU A 190 -22.74 2.48 -6.48
C GLU A 190 -21.24 2.71 -6.74
N ASP A 191 -20.92 3.90 -7.26
CA ASP A 191 -19.55 4.39 -7.41
C ASP A 191 -19.28 5.49 -6.39
N ASN A 192 -18.42 5.20 -5.41
CA ASN A 192 -18.02 6.12 -4.37
C ASN A 192 -16.66 6.74 -4.73
N PHE A 193 -16.64 8.04 -4.98
CA PHE A 193 -15.44 8.81 -5.33
C PHE A 193 -14.91 9.51 -4.09
N TYR A 194 -13.61 9.39 -3.83
CA TYR A 194 -12.95 10.06 -2.71
C TYR A 194 -11.75 10.87 -3.18
N ASN A 195 -11.56 12.03 -2.59
CA ASN A 195 -10.34 12.82 -2.79
C ASN A 195 -9.98 13.67 -1.56
N GLY A 196 -8.70 14.03 -1.45
CA GLY A 196 -8.23 14.89 -0.37
C GLY A 196 -6.73 15.12 -0.39
N PHE A 197 -6.28 16.17 0.31
CA PHE A 197 -4.87 16.49 0.47
C PHE A 197 -4.36 16.10 1.85
N ARG A 198 -3.20 15.45 1.90
CA ARG A 198 -2.50 15.08 3.12
C ARG A 198 -1.10 15.70 3.13
N PHE A 199 -0.69 16.18 4.30
CA PHE A 199 0.63 16.76 4.48
C PHE A 199 1.42 15.96 5.49
N GLY A 200 2.72 15.81 5.23
CA GLY A 200 3.64 15.12 6.11
C GLY A 200 4.99 15.81 6.18
N VAL A 201 5.71 15.54 7.25
CA VAL A 201 7.08 15.99 7.46
C VAL A 201 7.96 14.81 7.87
N GLY A 202 9.25 14.92 7.59
CA GLY A 202 10.22 13.90 7.96
C GLY A 202 11.54 14.51 8.36
N PHE A 203 12.27 13.76 9.19
CA PHE A 203 13.63 14.07 9.60
C PHE A 203 14.50 12.83 9.47
N GLN A 204 15.79 13.03 9.16
CA GLN A 204 16.82 12.01 9.29
C GLN A 204 18.07 12.66 9.91
N TYR A 205 18.67 11.96 10.86
CA TYR A 205 19.90 12.39 11.51
C TYR A 205 20.92 11.25 11.55
N ASP A 206 22.07 11.48 10.92
CA ASP A 206 23.21 10.58 10.97
C ASP A 206 24.01 10.89 12.26
N ILE A 207 23.93 10.01 13.26
CA ILE A 207 24.70 10.16 14.51
C ILE A 207 26.19 10.03 14.22
N ASN A 208 26.53 9.14 13.27
CA ASN A 208 27.86 8.92 12.72
C ASN A 208 27.70 8.14 11.40
N ASN A 209 28.80 7.72 10.80
CA ASN A 209 28.76 6.93 9.56
C ASN A 209 28.08 5.55 9.70
N LYS A 210 27.70 5.15 10.92
CA LYS A 210 27.14 3.82 11.20
C LYS A 210 25.65 3.84 11.57
N TYR A 211 25.15 4.91 12.17
CA TYR A 211 23.78 4.97 12.69
C TYR A 211 23.05 6.18 12.16
N THR A 212 21.80 5.97 11.76
CA THR A 212 20.87 7.01 11.34
C THR A 212 19.55 6.84 12.08
N ILE A 213 18.99 7.94 12.57
CA ILE A 213 17.63 7.98 13.11
C ILE A 213 16.71 8.66 12.09
N GLY A 214 15.52 8.13 11.91
CA GLY A 214 14.48 8.69 11.08
C GLY A 214 13.21 8.95 11.87
N PHE A 215 12.53 10.04 11.55
CA PHE A 215 11.20 10.37 12.08
C PHE A 215 10.32 10.82 10.94
N THR A 216 9.04 10.46 10.99
CA THR A 216 8.00 10.96 10.07
C THR A 216 6.71 11.22 10.81
N THR A 217 5.94 12.18 10.34
CA THR A 217 4.54 12.31 10.72
C THR A 217 3.74 12.78 9.51
N ASP A 218 2.57 12.14 9.31
CA ASP A 218 1.55 12.56 8.36
C ASP A 218 0.34 13.05 9.14
N LEU A 219 -0.17 14.23 8.77
CA LEU A 219 -1.25 14.91 9.50
C LEU A 219 -2.60 14.21 9.26
N PRO A 220 -3.54 14.33 10.22
CA PRO A 220 -4.91 13.89 10.04
C PRO A 220 -5.52 14.56 8.81
N THR A 221 -6.27 13.80 8.03
CA THR A 221 -6.81 14.28 6.76
C THR A 221 -8.28 13.89 6.63
N ARG A 222 -9.08 14.76 6.04
CA ARG A 222 -10.45 14.45 5.61
C ARG A 222 -10.43 14.21 4.11
N LEU A 223 -11.08 13.13 3.71
CA LEU A 223 -11.36 12.86 2.31
C LEU A 223 -12.82 13.23 2.06
N ASP A 224 -13.03 14.11 1.10
CA ASP A 224 -14.36 14.42 0.63
C ASP A 224 -14.84 13.31 -0.28
N GLY A 225 -16.13 13.01 -0.23
CA GLY A 225 -16.71 11.91 -0.99
C GLY A 225 -17.97 12.31 -1.72
N THR A 226 -18.14 11.79 -2.94
CA THR A 226 -19.40 11.84 -3.71
C THR A 226 -19.75 10.44 -4.20
N LYS A 227 -21.02 10.20 -4.47
CA LYS A 227 -21.57 8.92 -4.91
C LYS A 227 -22.41 9.10 -6.15
N ASP A 228 -22.21 8.20 -7.10
CA ASP A 228 -23.15 7.92 -8.16
C ASP A 228 -23.91 6.63 -7.83
N ARG A 229 -25.22 6.60 -8.02
CA ARG A 229 -26.08 5.44 -7.75
C ARG A 229 -26.98 5.17 -8.93
N PHE A 230 -26.96 3.94 -9.39
CA PHE A 230 -27.82 3.46 -10.46
C PHE A 230 -28.54 2.19 -10.01
N ILE A 231 -29.90 2.21 -10.03
CA ILE A 231 -30.69 1.08 -9.59
C ILE A 231 -31.60 0.67 -10.73
N THR A 232 -31.52 -0.59 -11.10
CA THR A 232 -32.43 -1.23 -12.07
C THR A 232 -33.20 -2.36 -11.42
N LYS A 233 -34.47 -2.53 -11.86
CA LYS A 233 -35.34 -3.59 -11.43
C LYS A 233 -35.82 -4.39 -12.64
N THR A 234 -35.77 -5.71 -12.54
CA THR A 234 -36.34 -6.61 -13.53
C THR A 234 -37.47 -7.41 -12.89
N LEU A 235 -38.66 -7.25 -13.43
CA LEU A 235 -39.85 -8.00 -13.04
C LEU A 235 -40.50 -8.56 -14.32
N ASP A 236 -40.86 -9.84 -14.37
CA ASP A 236 -41.46 -10.51 -15.54
C ASP A 236 -40.64 -10.27 -16.83
N ALA A 237 -39.31 -10.30 -16.76
CA ALA A 237 -38.38 -9.99 -17.84
C ALA A 237 -38.43 -8.54 -18.37
N ILE A 238 -39.11 -7.63 -17.69
CA ILE A 238 -39.14 -6.20 -18.01
C ILE A 238 -38.11 -5.49 -17.11
N LEU A 239 -37.12 -4.87 -17.75
CA LEU A 239 -36.14 -4.03 -17.08
C LEU A 239 -36.68 -2.59 -16.97
N THR A 240 -36.67 -2.06 -15.74
CA THR A 240 -36.96 -0.66 -15.45
C THR A 240 -35.82 0.00 -14.73
N GLU A 241 -35.53 1.25 -15.05
CA GLU A 241 -34.64 2.11 -14.29
C GLU A 241 -35.44 2.75 -13.16
N GLU A 242 -35.04 2.51 -11.92
CA GLU A 242 -35.73 3.02 -10.72
C GLU A 242 -35.04 4.26 -10.14
N VAL A 243 -33.70 4.29 -10.21
CA VAL A 243 -32.89 5.39 -9.67
C VAL A 243 -31.68 5.64 -10.58
N ASN A 244 -31.41 6.91 -10.86
CA ASN A 244 -30.21 7.37 -11.58
C ASN A 244 -29.80 8.72 -10.99
N GLU A 245 -28.91 8.66 -10.00
CA GLU A 245 -28.44 9.82 -9.24
C GLU A 245 -26.93 9.91 -9.35
N SER A 246 -26.42 11.12 -9.56
CA SER A 246 -24.99 11.39 -9.67
C SER A 246 -24.58 12.56 -8.79
N GLY A 247 -23.36 12.48 -8.25
CA GLY A 247 -22.77 13.55 -7.46
C GLY A 247 -23.44 13.75 -6.10
N LEU A 248 -24.02 12.70 -5.53
CA LEU A 248 -24.59 12.75 -4.17
C LEU A 248 -23.45 12.91 -3.16
N ASP A 249 -23.54 13.89 -2.28
CA ASP A 249 -22.58 14.03 -1.18
C ASP A 249 -22.69 12.85 -0.22
N ILE A 250 -21.55 12.25 0.11
CA ILE A 250 -21.42 11.24 1.16
C ILE A 250 -20.55 11.76 2.32
N ASN A 251 -20.66 11.11 3.46
CA ASN A 251 -19.90 11.49 4.65
C ASN A 251 -18.39 11.47 4.37
N THR A 252 -17.71 12.51 4.85
CA THR A 252 -16.25 12.58 4.74
C THR A 252 -15.59 11.43 5.50
N PHE A 253 -14.57 10.81 4.90
CA PHE A 253 -13.77 9.80 5.56
C PHE A 253 -12.54 10.45 6.22
N LYS A 254 -12.30 10.15 7.50
CA LYS A 254 -11.20 10.75 8.26
C LYS A 254 -10.03 9.77 8.36
N LEU A 255 -8.89 10.17 7.82
CA LEU A 255 -7.62 9.46 7.99
C LEU A 255 -6.91 9.90 9.27
N PRO A 256 -6.26 9.00 9.99
CA PRO A 256 -5.58 9.29 11.24
C PRO A 256 -4.27 10.06 11.03
N MET A 257 -3.78 10.67 12.10
CA MET A 257 -2.38 11.05 12.22
C MET A 257 -1.52 9.78 12.24
N GLU A 258 -0.47 9.76 11.42
CA GLU A 258 0.57 8.72 11.44
C GLU A 258 1.86 9.30 12.03
N ILE A 259 2.50 8.56 12.93
CA ILE A 259 3.82 8.88 13.49
C ILE A 259 4.73 7.68 13.26
N GLY A 260 5.92 7.93 12.72
CA GLY A 260 6.91 6.89 12.43
C GLY A 260 8.27 7.23 13.05
N LEU A 261 8.91 6.24 13.65
CA LEU A 261 10.28 6.29 14.15
C LEU A 261 11.07 5.16 13.50
N GLY A 262 12.29 5.44 13.07
CA GLY A 262 13.16 4.45 12.43
C GLY A 262 14.61 4.58 12.88
N ILE A 263 15.29 3.45 12.93
CA ILE A 263 16.74 3.37 13.17
C ILE A 263 17.37 2.58 12.04
N GLY A 264 18.39 3.13 11.42
CA GLY A 264 19.25 2.47 10.45
C GLY A 264 20.64 2.24 11.06
N ALA A 265 21.21 1.07 10.82
CA ALA A 265 22.56 0.74 11.28
C ALA A 265 23.38 0.06 10.18
N LYS A 266 24.69 0.36 10.15
CA LYS A 266 25.69 -0.29 9.29
C LYS A 266 26.77 -0.92 10.20
N PRO A 267 26.45 -2.06 10.86
CA PRO A 267 27.34 -2.64 11.87
C PRO A 267 28.67 -3.11 11.29
N ILE A 268 28.67 -3.65 10.09
CA ILE A 268 29.84 -4.09 9.32
C ILE A 268 29.72 -3.64 7.86
N SER A 269 30.84 -3.64 7.14
CA SER A 269 30.83 -3.31 5.71
C SER A 269 29.89 -4.24 4.93
N GLY A 270 29.04 -3.67 4.08
CA GLY A 270 28.08 -4.39 3.27
C GLY A 270 26.77 -4.76 3.96
N LEU A 271 26.66 -4.69 5.28
CA LEU A 271 25.42 -4.98 6.01
C LEU A 271 24.73 -3.68 6.45
N THR A 272 23.49 -3.51 6.06
CA THR A 272 22.60 -2.46 6.56
C THR A 272 21.40 -3.11 7.24
N VAL A 273 21.07 -2.65 8.43
CA VAL A 273 19.91 -3.10 9.21
C VAL A 273 19.00 -1.90 9.45
N ASN A 274 17.70 -2.08 9.38
CA ASN A 274 16.71 -1.08 9.79
C ASN A 274 15.72 -1.68 10.77
N MET A 275 15.20 -0.82 11.65
CA MET A 275 14.10 -1.12 12.56
C MET A 275 13.20 0.09 12.63
N ASP A 276 11.90 -0.10 12.38
CA ASP A 276 10.93 0.98 12.36
C ASP A 276 9.74 0.64 13.26
N TYR A 277 9.16 1.68 13.82
CA TYR A 277 7.88 1.66 14.51
C TYR A 277 7.00 2.76 13.98
N LYS A 278 5.75 2.43 13.61
CA LYS A 278 4.71 3.38 13.20
C LYS A 278 3.50 3.26 14.08
N ARG A 279 2.85 4.38 14.35
CA ARG A 279 1.59 4.46 15.07
C ARG A 279 0.59 5.29 14.29
N ASN A 280 -0.57 4.70 14.00
CA ASN A 280 -1.71 5.36 13.37
C ASN A 280 -2.79 5.56 14.43
N LEU A 281 -3.16 6.83 14.69
CA LEU A 281 -4.06 7.23 15.77
C LEU A 281 -5.53 7.21 15.29
N TRP A 282 -6.02 6.04 14.90
CA TRP A 282 -7.40 5.86 14.42
C TRP A 282 -8.45 6.20 15.47
N GLY A 283 -8.18 5.95 16.75
CA GLY A 283 -9.10 6.27 17.85
C GLY A 283 -9.50 7.74 17.92
N ASN A 284 -8.69 8.65 17.34
CA ASN A 284 -8.98 10.08 17.30
C ASN A 284 -9.84 10.50 16.09
N THR A 285 -10.18 9.58 15.19
CA THR A 285 -10.95 9.90 13.98
C THR A 285 -12.46 9.81 14.18
N ASP A 286 -12.92 9.09 15.20
CA ASP A 286 -14.31 8.67 15.39
C ASP A 286 -14.91 7.94 14.19
N GLN A 287 -14.02 7.39 13.33
CA GLN A 287 -14.44 6.65 12.15
C GLN A 287 -15.00 5.30 12.56
N ARG A 288 -16.13 4.94 11.99
CA ARG A 288 -16.82 3.66 12.24
C ARG A 288 -17.34 3.11 10.93
N ASP A 289 -17.46 1.81 10.88
CA ASP A 289 -18.16 1.07 9.86
C ASP A 289 -19.41 0.41 10.48
N ASN A 290 -20.31 -0.11 9.66
CA ASN A 290 -21.56 -0.73 10.14
C ASN A 290 -21.33 -1.86 11.14
N ILE A 291 -20.32 -2.70 10.90
CA ILE A 291 -19.97 -3.87 11.74
C ILE A 291 -18.55 -3.83 12.29
N GLY A 292 -17.74 -2.83 11.92
CA GLY A 292 -16.35 -2.66 12.33
C GLY A 292 -16.09 -1.34 13.05
N GLN A 293 -15.07 -1.34 13.91
CA GLN A 293 -14.58 -0.15 14.59
C GLN A 293 -13.11 0.04 14.24
N PHE A 294 -12.71 1.31 14.04
CA PHE A 294 -11.30 1.63 13.83
C PHE A 294 -10.61 1.92 15.16
N THR A 295 -9.49 1.25 15.38
CA THR A 295 -8.67 1.36 16.60
C THR A 295 -7.25 1.75 16.25
N ASP A 296 -6.53 2.31 17.24
CA ASP A 296 -5.13 2.66 17.07
C ASP A 296 -4.29 1.46 16.61
N GLN A 297 -3.48 1.68 15.59
CA GLN A 297 -2.65 0.68 14.94
C GLN A 297 -1.18 0.90 15.28
N SER A 298 -0.46 -0.17 15.57
CA SER A 298 0.99 -0.20 15.76
C SER A 298 1.63 -1.12 14.75
N ILE A 299 2.63 -0.64 14.01
CA ILE A 299 3.34 -1.41 13.00
C ILE A 299 4.83 -1.45 13.37
N PHE A 300 5.39 -2.65 13.46
CA PHE A 300 6.81 -2.91 13.68
C PHE A 300 7.42 -3.54 12.44
N SER A 301 8.55 -3.01 12.00
CA SER A 301 9.29 -3.53 10.86
C SER A 301 10.77 -3.69 11.23
N ILE A 302 11.35 -4.81 10.84
CA ILE A 302 12.79 -5.01 10.89
C ILE A 302 13.26 -5.56 9.55
N GLY A 303 14.39 -5.05 9.07
CA GLY A 303 14.96 -5.46 7.79
C GLY A 303 16.47 -5.49 7.84
N ALA A 304 17.04 -6.35 7.01
CA ALA A 304 18.48 -6.44 6.80
C ALA A 304 18.78 -6.55 5.30
N GLN A 305 19.79 -5.81 4.85
CA GLN A 305 20.32 -5.87 3.49
C GLN A 305 21.81 -6.15 3.56
N TYR A 306 22.25 -7.16 2.81
CA TYR A 306 23.66 -7.52 2.72
C TYR A 306 24.15 -7.46 1.26
N ARG A 307 25.30 -6.85 1.05
CA ARG A 307 26.05 -6.84 -0.19
C ARG A 307 27.52 -7.16 0.10
N ALA A 308 28.06 -8.17 -0.59
CA ALA A 308 29.39 -8.68 -0.26
C ALA A 308 30.51 -7.63 -0.39
N ARG A 309 30.40 -6.67 -1.32
CA ARG A 309 31.32 -5.54 -1.48
C ARG A 309 30.60 -4.31 -2.05
N GLU A 310 31.04 -3.12 -1.65
CA GLU A 310 30.51 -1.86 -2.20
C GLU A 310 30.81 -1.70 -3.70
N ILE A 311 32.02 -2.11 -4.10
CA ILE A 311 32.45 -2.19 -5.49
C ILE A 311 33.03 -3.58 -5.69
N GLY A 312 32.21 -4.50 -6.23
CA GLY A 312 32.63 -5.88 -6.47
C GLY A 312 33.21 -6.04 -7.88
N LEU A 313 34.35 -6.77 -7.99
CA LEU A 313 34.94 -7.14 -9.27
C LEU A 313 34.15 -8.22 -9.99
N LYS A 314 33.49 -9.11 -9.23
CA LYS A 314 32.62 -10.17 -9.75
C LYS A 314 31.15 -9.72 -9.65
N TYR A 315 30.35 -10.05 -10.65
CA TYR A 315 28.94 -9.64 -10.73
C TYR A 315 28.14 -9.98 -9.46
N TRP A 316 28.26 -11.21 -8.95
CA TRP A 316 27.53 -11.67 -7.75
C TRP A 316 27.84 -10.87 -6.49
N GLN A 317 29.01 -10.23 -6.40
CA GLN A 317 29.40 -9.39 -5.25
C GLN A 317 28.60 -8.09 -5.17
N ASN A 318 27.95 -7.71 -6.25
CA ASN A 318 27.11 -6.51 -6.35
C ASN A 318 25.63 -6.81 -6.14
N ILE A 319 25.25 -8.11 -6.05
CA ILE A 319 23.88 -8.51 -5.71
C ILE A 319 23.62 -8.17 -4.24
N GLU A 320 22.44 -7.59 -3.98
CA GLU A 320 21.98 -7.27 -2.64
C GLU A 320 20.97 -8.34 -2.19
N PHE A 321 21.27 -9.00 -1.08
CA PHE A 321 20.37 -9.95 -0.43
C PHE A 321 19.63 -9.22 0.68
N ARG A 322 18.33 -9.44 0.79
CA ARG A 322 17.47 -8.75 1.73
C ARG A 322 16.55 -9.72 2.43
N ALA A 323 16.31 -9.44 3.70
CA ALA A 323 15.30 -10.14 4.49
C ALA A 323 14.63 -9.17 5.45
N GLY A 324 13.39 -9.41 5.80
CA GLY A 324 12.65 -8.57 6.72
C GLY A 324 11.49 -9.28 7.38
N PHE A 325 10.97 -8.63 8.41
CA PHE A 325 9.80 -9.04 9.15
C PHE A 325 8.94 -7.80 9.42
N ASN A 326 7.64 -7.96 9.34
CA ASN A 326 6.66 -6.95 9.68
C ASN A 326 5.60 -7.56 10.61
N TYR A 327 5.19 -6.78 11.61
CA TYR A 327 4.04 -7.06 12.45
C TYR A 327 3.17 -5.82 12.52
N ASP A 328 1.89 -5.98 12.27
CA ASP A 328 0.88 -4.94 12.29
C ASP A 328 -0.26 -5.37 13.22
N SER A 329 -0.49 -4.60 14.28
CA SER A 329 -1.55 -4.90 15.25
C SER A 329 -2.97 -4.76 14.67
N GLY A 330 -3.09 -4.27 13.43
CA GLY A 330 -4.37 -3.98 12.80
C GLY A 330 -5.04 -2.69 13.32
N TYR A 331 -5.85 -2.10 12.47
CA TYR A 331 -6.68 -0.93 12.79
C TYR A 331 -8.17 -1.25 12.82
N LEU A 332 -8.57 -2.38 12.27
CA LEU A 332 -9.95 -2.85 12.19
C LEU A 332 -10.24 -3.82 13.34
N LYS A 333 -11.32 -3.56 14.06
CA LYS A 333 -11.84 -4.43 15.12
C LYS A 333 -13.28 -4.82 14.80
N VAL A 334 -13.53 -6.13 14.66
CA VAL A 334 -14.85 -6.70 14.38
C VAL A 334 -15.20 -7.69 15.46
N ASN A 335 -16.40 -7.64 16.04
CA ASN A 335 -16.83 -8.52 17.12
C ASN A 335 -15.81 -8.64 18.27
N ASN A 336 -15.19 -7.53 18.63
CA ASN A 336 -14.17 -7.43 19.67
C ASN A 336 -12.80 -8.06 19.33
N GLN A 337 -12.62 -8.64 18.13
CA GLN A 337 -11.36 -9.16 17.62
C GLN A 337 -10.69 -8.13 16.71
N THR A 338 -9.41 -7.85 16.92
CA THR A 338 -8.61 -6.97 16.06
C THR A 338 -8.00 -7.81 14.95
N ILE A 339 -8.04 -7.28 13.72
CA ILE A 339 -7.52 -7.96 12.53
C ILE A 339 -6.04 -7.59 12.39
N ASP A 340 -5.20 -8.32 13.11
CA ASP A 340 -3.75 -8.17 13.02
C ASP A 340 -3.15 -8.92 11.83
N ASN A 341 -1.92 -8.59 11.48
CA ASN A 341 -1.16 -9.33 10.48
C ASN A 341 0.34 -9.35 10.78
N TYR A 342 1.01 -10.37 10.26
CA TYR A 342 2.47 -10.41 10.22
C TYR A 342 2.94 -11.00 8.90
N SER A 343 4.16 -10.62 8.49
CA SER A 343 4.78 -11.18 7.28
C SER A 343 6.29 -11.25 7.39
N PHE A 344 6.84 -12.24 6.70
CA PHE A 344 8.27 -12.37 6.44
C PHE A 344 8.54 -12.02 4.97
N SER A 345 9.62 -11.32 4.74
CA SER A 345 10.05 -10.92 3.41
C SER A 345 11.46 -11.36 3.11
N VAL A 346 11.70 -11.76 1.86
CA VAL A 346 13.03 -11.99 1.30
C VAL A 346 13.12 -11.30 -0.05
N GLY A 347 14.30 -10.91 -0.46
CA GLY A 347 14.45 -10.27 -1.76
C GLY A 347 15.86 -10.14 -2.25
N LEU A 348 15.96 -9.80 -3.52
CA LEU A 348 17.21 -9.62 -4.26
C LEU A 348 17.19 -8.24 -4.94
N GLY A 349 18.33 -7.54 -4.85
CA GLY A 349 18.63 -6.40 -5.68
C GLY A 349 19.71 -6.79 -6.69
N ILE A 350 19.33 -6.87 -7.96
CA ILE A 350 20.18 -7.33 -9.05
C ILE A 350 20.62 -6.12 -9.86
N PRO A 351 21.92 -5.77 -9.90
CA PRO A 351 22.40 -4.66 -10.70
C PRO A 351 22.26 -4.97 -12.18
N ILE A 352 21.60 -4.09 -12.94
CA ILE A 352 21.40 -4.24 -14.39
C ILE A 352 22.31 -3.32 -15.22
N SER A 353 23.11 -2.49 -14.54
CA SER A 353 24.10 -1.62 -15.19
C SER A 353 25.52 -2.01 -14.78
N ASN A 354 26.50 -1.81 -15.65
CA ASN A 354 27.91 -2.13 -15.39
C ASN A 354 28.51 -1.40 -14.18
N ARG A 355 27.90 -0.29 -13.75
CA ARG A 355 28.30 0.49 -12.57
C ARG A 355 27.42 0.23 -11.35
N GLY A 356 26.47 -0.71 -11.42
CA GLY A 356 25.52 -1.02 -10.34
C GLY A 356 24.60 0.17 -9.96
N SER A 357 24.43 1.13 -10.87
CA SER A 357 23.59 2.32 -10.62
C SER A 357 22.11 2.04 -10.78
N SER A 358 21.73 1.12 -11.66
CA SER A 358 20.35 0.69 -11.88
C SER A 358 20.15 -0.74 -11.39
N MET A 359 19.00 -1.02 -10.80
CA MET A 359 18.72 -2.25 -10.08
C MET A 359 17.36 -2.84 -10.50
N LEU A 360 17.31 -4.15 -10.66
CA LEU A 360 16.09 -4.92 -10.62
C LEU A 360 15.90 -5.46 -9.21
N ASN A 361 14.82 -5.05 -8.54
CA ASN A 361 14.48 -5.50 -7.20
C ASN A 361 13.35 -6.51 -7.29
N ILE A 362 13.54 -7.69 -6.72
CA ILE A 362 12.51 -8.73 -6.64
C ILE A 362 12.34 -9.06 -5.17
N SER A 363 11.12 -9.09 -4.67
CA SER A 363 10.83 -9.53 -3.32
C SER A 363 9.64 -10.47 -3.26
N TYR A 364 9.69 -11.38 -2.33
CA TYR A 364 8.62 -12.27 -1.93
C TYR A 364 8.30 -12.03 -0.46
N ASN A 365 7.03 -11.77 -0.18
CA ASN A 365 6.52 -11.59 1.18
C ASN A 365 5.46 -12.66 1.42
N SER A 366 5.53 -13.36 2.55
CA SER A 366 4.53 -14.34 2.97
C SER A 366 4.08 -14.02 4.38
N GLY A 367 2.78 -14.02 4.60
CA GLY A 367 2.21 -13.61 5.87
C GLY A 367 0.81 -14.13 6.10
N ARG A 368 0.30 -13.77 7.27
CA ARG A 368 -1.03 -14.11 7.73
C ARG A 368 -1.74 -12.87 8.22
N ARG A 369 -3.06 -12.79 7.98
CA ARG A 369 -3.95 -11.74 8.47
C ARG A 369 -5.22 -12.34 9.04
N GLY A 370 -5.67 -11.79 10.17
CA GLY A 370 -6.94 -12.16 10.79
C GLY A 370 -6.94 -13.54 11.46
N VAL A 371 -8.12 -14.00 11.81
CA VAL A 371 -8.35 -15.23 12.55
C VAL A 371 -9.69 -15.85 12.17
N VAL A 372 -9.78 -17.18 12.20
CA VAL A 372 -11.05 -17.88 11.98
C VAL A 372 -11.86 -17.86 13.26
N GLU A 373 -12.79 -16.89 13.39
CA GLU A 373 -13.69 -16.76 14.53
C GLU A 373 -15.01 -16.08 14.11
N GLY A 374 -16.13 -16.77 14.26
CA GLY A 374 -17.46 -16.27 13.88
C GLY A 374 -17.54 -15.96 12.37
N ILE A 375 -17.71 -14.68 12.04
CA ILE A 375 -17.75 -14.19 10.65
C ILE A 375 -16.35 -13.86 10.08
N LEU A 376 -15.32 -13.91 10.93
CA LEU A 376 -13.97 -13.56 10.51
C LEU A 376 -13.31 -14.71 9.78
N VAL A 377 -12.37 -14.37 8.92
CA VAL A 377 -11.59 -15.31 8.12
C VAL A 377 -10.11 -15.14 8.39
N GLU A 378 -9.35 -16.18 8.16
CA GLU A 378 -7.90 -16.13 8.14
C GLU A 378 -7.43 -16.02 6.69
N GLU A 379 -6.52 -15.12 6.44
CA GLU A 379 -5.85 -14.96 5.16
C GLU A 379 -4.39 -15.39 5.26
N ASN A 380 -3.99 -16.32 4.40
CA ASN A 380 -2.58 -16.64 4.16
C ASN A 380 -2.17 -16.06 2.81
N PHE A 381 -1.46 -14.95 2.84
CA PHE A 381 -1.10 -14.22 1.63
C PHE A 381 0.37 -14.39 1.24
N SER A 382 0.61 -14.37 -0.05
CA SER A 382 1.94 -14.33 -0.67
C SER A 382 1.99 -13.21 -1.70
N LEU A 383 2.92 -12.27 -1.53
CA LEU A 383 3.10 -11.11 -2.40
C LEU A 383 4.42 -11.23 -3.14
N ILE A 384 4.40 -11.01 -4.44
CA ILE A 384 5.58 -10.92 -5.29
C ILE A 384 5.66 -9.48 -5.82
N ASN A 385 6.73 -8.77 -5.45
CA ASN A 385 7.00 -7.43 -5.96
C ASN A 385 8.19 -7.47 -6.92
N ILE A 386 8.04 -6.80 -8.05
CA ILE A 386 9.10 -6.61 -9.04
C ILE A 386 9.22 -5.12 -9.31
N ASN A 387 10.37 -4.52 -8.97
CA ASN A 387 10.64 -3.10 -9.18
C ASN A 387 11.89 -2.91 -10.04
N LEU A 388 11.79 -2.01 -11.00
CA LEU A 388 12.90 -1.53 -11.82
C LEU A 388 13.29 -0.14 -11.35
N SER A 389 14.46 -0.02 -10.68
CA SER A 389 15.03 1.26 -10.25
C SER A 389 16.16 1.67 -11.19
N LEU A 390 15.96 2.76 -11.92
CA LEU A 390 16.94 3.31 -12.85
C LEU A 390 17.56 4.57 -12.29
N LYS A 391 18.86 4.74 -12.53
CA LYS A 391 19.60 5.96 -12.20
C LYS A 391 20.39 6.43 -13.41
N ASP A 392 20.24 7.71 -13.72
CA ASP A 392 21.05 8.38 -14.73
C ASP A 392 21.54 9.75 -14.23
N ILE A 393 22.46 10.36 -14.97
CA ILE A 393 23.05 11.64 -14.67
C ILE A 393 22.50 12.66 -15.67
N TRP A 394 21.78 13.67 -15.13
CA TRP A 394 21.26 14.79 -15.91
C TRP A 394 22.30 15.91 -16.08
N PHE A 395 22.20 16.63 -17.20
CA PHE A 395 23.01 17.81 -17.51
C PHE A 395 24.53 17.59 -17.55
N ARG A 396 25.00 16.56 -18.24
CA ARG A 396 26.41 16.52 -18.63
C ARG A 396 26.68 17.68 -19.59
N LYS A 397 27.44 18.69 -19.16
CA LYS A 397 28.04 19.65 -20.11
C LYS A 397 28.97 18.84 -21.02
N ILE A 398 28.60 18.75 -22.30
CA ILE A 398 29.51 18.22 -23.32
C ILE A 398 30.64 19.25 -23.43
N LYS A 399 31.83 18.89 -22.98
CA LYS A 399 33.04 19.66 -23.27
C LYS A 399 33.41 19.34 -24.72
N PHE A 400 33.20 20.29 -25.59
CA PHE A 400 33.86 20.26 -26.89
C PHE A 400 35.33 20.61 -26.64
N ASN A 401 36.24 19.66 -26.89
CA ASN A 401 37.69 19.90 -26.97
C ASN A 401 38.02 20.39 -28.36
#